data_47e5dcff58c61b09e585e37459cf55bf
#
_entry.id   47e5dcff58c61b09e585e37459cf55bf
#
_cell.length_a   1.000
_cell.length_b   1.000
_cell.length_c   1.000
_cell.angle_alpha   90.00
_cell.angle_beta   90.00
_cell.angle_gamma   90.00
#
_symmetry.space_group_name_H-M   'P 1'
#
loop_
_entity.id
_entity.type
_entity.pdbx_description
1 polymer ?
#
loop_
_entity_poly.entity_id
_entity_poly.type
_entity_poly.pdbx_seq_one_letter_code
_entity_poly.pdbx_strand_id
1 'polypeptide(L)'
;PPLTSCGVQRSESLSAFLEAVPLDVVYSTDYKRTQSTAEPTARAQGLSIQSYSTQALEEMAEQLVRHGQDALVVGHSNTTGVLAGLLVGEEIGSFDESIYNRVYQVVISKNDKRLHVFHTAFDCAGR
;
A
#
# COMPACT_ATOMS: atom_id res chain seq x y z
N PRO A 1 -3.03 -16.13 6.22
CA PRO A 1 -2.11 -17.09 5.62
C PRO A 1 -0.87 -16.42 5.05
N PRO A 2 0.24 -17.13 4.96
CA PRO A 2 1.46 -16.56 4.40
C PRO A 2 1.35 -16.36 2.89
N LEU A 3 2.27 -15.58 2.33
CA LEU A 3 2.32 -15.37 0.90
C LEU A 3 2.66 -16.65 0.15
N THR A 4 2.06 -16.80 -1.02
CA THR A 4 2.49 -17.81 -2.00
C THR A 4 3.83 -17.39 -2.58
N SER A 5 4.49 -18.29 -3.32
CA SER A 5 5.73 -17.92 -3.99
C SER A 5 5.51 -16.80 -4.99
N CYS A 6 4.35 -16.76 -5.65
CA CYS A 6 3.99 -15.65 -6.53
C CYS A 6 3.87 -14.35 -5.73
N GLY A 7 3.25 -14.39 -4.55
CA GLY A 7 3.16 -13.22 -3.68
C GLY A 7 4.51 -12.72 -3.23
N VAL A 8 5.45 -13.62 -2.95
CA VAL A 8 6.83 -13.24 -2.60
C VAL A 8 7.49 -12.51 -3.77
N GLN A 9 7.36 -13.04 -4.99
CA GLN A 9 7.92 -12.38 -6.18
C GLN A 9 7.30 -11.01 -6.40
N ARG A 10 5.99 -10.88 -6.18
CA ARG A 10 5.30 -9.60 -6.32
C ARG A 10 5.77 -8.60 -5.26
N SER A 11 6.04 -9.04 -4.03
CA SER A 11 6.53 -8.13 -2.99
C SER A 11 7.93 -7.61 -3.32
N GLU A 12 8.76 -8.43 -3.95
CA GLU A 12 10.09 -8.03 -4.41
C GLU A 12 9.99 -7.10 -5.62
N SER A 13 9.04 -7.36 -6.51
CA SER A 13 8.77 -6.48 -7.64
C SER A 13 8.29 -5.11 -7.17
N LEU A 14 7.46 -5.06 -6.14
CA LEU A 14 7.02 -3.79 -5.54
C LEU A 14 8.21 -3.02 -4.98
N SER A 15 9.12 -3.70 -4.29
CA SER A 15 10.33 -3.05 -3.77
C SER A 15 11.16 -2.43 -4.87
N ALA A 16 11.34 -3.15 -5.98
CA ALA A 16 12.08 -2.64 -7.14
C ALA A 16 11.33 -1.47 -7.81
N PHE A 17 10.01 -1.57 -7.89
CA PHE A 17 9.18 -0.51 -8.46
C PHE A 17 9.33 0.81 -7.68
N LEU A 18 9.48 0.71 -6.36
CA LEU A 18 9.60 1.87 -5.47
C LEU A 18 11.03 2.24 -5.13
N GLU A 19 12.01 1.61 -5.76
CA GLU A 19 13.42 1.76 -5.40
C GLU A 19 13.91 3.21 -5.44
N ALA A 20 13.42 3.98 -6.40
CA ALA A 20 13.79 5.39 -6.55
C ALA A 20 12.81 6.35 -5.86
N VAL A 21 11.86 5.82 -5.10
CA VAL A 21 10.87 6.62 -4.38
C VAL A 21 11.21 6.59 -2.89
N PRO A 22 11.86 7.64 -2.37
CA PRO A 22 12.24 7.61 -0.95
C PRO A 22 10.99 7.68 -0.07
N LEU A 23 10.90 6.71 0.83
CA LEU A 23 9.78 6.62 1.78
C LEU A 23 10.26 7.01 3.17
N ASP A 24 9.35 7.56 3.96
CA ASP A 24 9.62 7.88 5.36
C ASP A 24 9.10 6.80 6.29
N VAL A 25 8.06 6.08 5.87
CA VAL A 25 7.41 5.09 6.73
C VAL A 25 6.71 4.03 5.89
N VAL A 26 6.63 2.82 6.44
CA VAL A 26 5.90 1.70 5.83
C VAL A 26 4.88 1.21 6.85
N TYR A 27 3.62 1.16 6.44
CA TYR A 27 2.53 0.64 7.27
C TYR A 27 1.99 -0.66 6.70
N SER A 28 1.57 -1.54 7.58
CA SER A 28 0.93 -2.80 7.19
C SER A 28 -0.07 -3.20 8.27
N THR A 29 -1.12 -3.90 7.87
CA THR A 29 -1.96 -4.57 8.86
C THR A 29 -1.16 -5.71 9.51
N ASP A 30 -1.69 -6.27 10.60
CA ASP A 30 -0.99 -7.30 11.37
C ASP A 30 -1.09 -8.71 10.77
N TYR A 31 -1.57 -8.82 9.55
CA TYR A 31 -1.65 -10.10 8.87
C TYR A 31 -0.30 -10.46 8.28
N LYS A 32 0.04 -11.74 8.38
CA LYS A 32 1.32 -12.23 7.91
C LYS A 32 1.57 -11.91 6.43
N ARG A 33 0.55 -12.07 5.60
CA ARG A 33 0.68 -11.80 4.16
C ARG A 33 0.90 -10.34 3.84
N THR A 34 0.29 -9.41 4.57
CA THR A 34 0.49 -7.98 4.33
C THR A 34 1.87 -7.54 4.82
N GLN A 35 2.30 -8.04 5.96
CA GLN A 35 3.63 -7.73 6.46
C GLN A 35 4.70 -8.29 5.54
N SER A 36 4.51 -9.51 5.03
CA SER A 36 5.45 -10.11 4.09
C SER A 36 5.49 -9.35 2.76
N THR A 37 4.37 -8.77 2.33
CA THR A 37 4.34 -7.93 1.13
C THR A 37 5.12 -6.62 1.34
N ALA A 38 5.03 -6.04 2.52
CA ALA A 38 5.70 -4.78 2.85
C ALA A 38 7.19 -4.94 3.13
N GLU A 39 7.60 -6.12 3.56
CA GLU A 39 8.92 -6.37 4.12
C GLU A 39 10.08 -6.09 3.17
N PRO A 40 10.08 -6.53 1.91
CA PRO A 40 11.20 -6.23 1.01
C PRO A 40 11.41 -4.72 0.79
N THR A 41 10.32 -3.97 0.67
CA THR A 41 10.41 -2.50 0.52
C THR A 41 10.96 -1.86 1.78
N ALA A 42 10.45 -2.26 2.94
CA ALA A 42 10.91 -1.70 4.21
C ALA A 42 12.40 -1.98 4.42
N ARG A 43 12.82 -3.23 4.18
CA ARG A 43 14.21 -3.62 4.33
C ARG A 43 15.12 -2.85 3.37
N ALA A 44 14.70 -2.73 2.11
CA ALA A 44 15.50 -2.04 1.10
C ALA A 44 15.70 -0.56 1.44
N GLN A 45 14.77 0.04 2.14
CA GLN A 45 14.84 1.47 2.50
C GLN A 45 15.22 1.71 3.96
N GLY A 46 15.57 0.66 4.69
CA GLY A 46 16.01 0.80 6.08
C GLY A 46 14.92 1.23 7.04
N LEU A 47 13.67 0.85 6.77
CA LEU A 47 12.53 1.26 7.57
C LEU A 47 11.93 0.06 8.30
N SER A 48 11.36 0.31 9.48
CA SER A 48 10.56 -0.68 10.18
C SER A 48 9.11 -0.59 9.71
N ILE A 49 8.39 -1.70 9.83
CA ILE A 49 6.98 -1.74 9.47
C ILE A 49 6.15 -1.37 10.69
N GLN A 50 5.24 -0.42 10.52
CA GLN A 50 4.32 -0.01 11.57
C GLN A 50 2.93 -0.58 11.27
N SER A 51 2.25 -1.04 12.31
CA SER A 51 0.93 -1.64 12.18
C SER A 51 -0.18 -0.61 12.17
N TYR A 52 -1.25 -0.92 11.45
CA TYR A 52 -2.49 -0.16 11.54
C TYR A 52 -3.67 -1.11 11.47
N SER A 53 -4.85 -0.65 11.90
CA SER A 53 -6.06 -1.46 11.95
C SER A 53 -7.00 -1.13 10.80
N THR A 54 -7.54 -2.16 10.16
CA THR A 54 -8.55 -1.98 9.12
C THR A 54 -9.88 -1.47 9.70
N GLN A 55 -10.05 -1.53 11.01
CA GLN A 55 -11.25 -1.03 11.67
C GLN A 55 -11.15 0.46 12.02
N ALA A 56 -10.01 1.08 11.77
CA ALA A 56 -9.76 2.48 12.09
C ALA A 56 -9.21 3.22 10.88
N LEU A 57 -9.81 3.02 9.71
CA LEU A 57 -9.31 3.62 8.47
C LEU A 57 -9.43 5.15 8.47
N GLU A 58 -10.48 5.70 9.08
CA GLU A 58 -10.62 7.14 9.15
C GLU A 58 -9.50 7.76 9.99
N GLU A 59 -9.18 7.15 11.12
CA GLU A 59 -8.07 7.60 11.95
C GLU A 59 -6.74 7.46 11.21
N MET A 60 -6.56 6.37 10.47
CA MET A 60 -5.36 6.16 9.67
C MET A 60 -5.20 7.24 8.61
N ALA A 61 -6.29 7.59 7.91
CA ALA A 61 -6.26 8.66 6.92
C ALA A 61 -5.89 10.00 7.56
N GLU A 62 -6.50 10.33 8.69
CA GLU A 62 -6.18 11.56 9.40
C GLU A 62 -4.72 11.61 9.83
N GLN A 63 -4.20 10.49 10.32
CA GLN A 63 -2.82 10.39 10.75
C GLN A 63 -1.85 10.59 9.60
N LEU A 64 -2.13 9.96 8.46
CA LEU A 64 -1.29 10.11 7.26
C LEU A 64 -1.23 11.56 6.80
N VAL A 65 -2.37 12.24 6.77
CA VAL A 65 -2.41 13.64 6.38
C VAL A 65 -1.67 14.52 7.39
N ARG A 66 -1.89 14.27 8.67
CA ARG A 66 -1.30 15.09 9.75
C ARG A 66 0.22 14.96 9.77
N HIS A 67 0.74 13.75 9.58
CA HIS A 67 2.18 13.52 9.62
C HIS A 67 2.90 14.03 8.36
N GLY A 68 2.22 14.07 7.23
CA GLY A 68 2.79 14.58 5.98
C GLY A 68 3.99 13.80 5.49
N GLN A 69 4.06 12.51 5.81
CA GLN A 69 5.18 11.66 5.42
C GLN A 69 4.89 10.94 4.12
N ASP A 70 5.97 10.59 3.41
CA ASP A 70 5.87 9.72 2.25
C ASP A 70 5.77 8.28 2.75
N ALA A 71 4.62 7.66 2.55
CA ALA A 71 4.28 6.39 3.17
C ALA A 71 3.88 5.34 2.14
N LEU A 72 4.32 4.11 2.38
CA LEU A 72 3.74 2.93 1.74
C LEU A 72 2.76 2.32 2.73
N VAL A 73 1.55 2.04 2.28
CA VAL A 73 0.52 1.39 3.11
C VAL A 73 0.09 0.11 2.42
N VAL A 74 0.32 -1.02 3.06
CA VAL A 74 -0.06 -2.32 2.53
C VAL A 74 -1.28 -2.83 3.31
N GLY A 75 -2.33 -3.13 2.59
CA GLY A 75 -3.58 -3.61 3.20
C GLY A 75 -4.24 -4.69 2.34
N HIS A 76 -5.55 -4.62 2.26
CA HIS A 76 -6.38 -5.67 1.65
C HIS A 76 -7.24 -5.08 0.53
N SER A 77 -7.74 -5.96 -0.35
CA SER A 77 -8.57 -5.53 -1.48
C SER A 77 -9.83 -4.76 -1.04
N ASN A 78 -10.34 -5.06 0.14
CA ASN A 78 -11.54 -4.40 0.64
C ASN A 78 -11.25 -3.13 1.45
N THR A 79 -10.00 -2.75 1.63
CA THR A 79 -9.66 -1.60 2.49
C THR A 79 -8.78 -0.56 1.81
N THR A 80 -7.90 -0.94 0.89
CA THR A 80 -6.95 0.01 0.32
C THR A 80 -7.63 1.09 -0.53
N GLY A 81 -8.63 0.72 -1.32
CA GLY A 81 -9.40 1.71 -2.08
C GLY A 81 -10.19 2.63 -1.18
N VAL A 82 -10.75 2.08 -0.09
CA VAL A 82 -11.48 2.89 0.89
C VAL A 82 -10.55 3.91 1.54
N LEU A 83 -9.36 3.49 1.95
CA LEU A 83 -8.39 4.40 2.54
C LEU A 83 -7.98 5.49 1.56
N ALA A 84 -7.70 5.12 0.31
CA ALA A 84 -7.36 6.10 -0.72
C ALA A 84 -8.49 7.13 -0.91
N GLY A 85 -9.73 6.65 -0.92
CA GLY A 85 -10.90 7.53 -1.00
C GLY A 85 -11.01 8.50 0.16
N LEU A 86 -10.76 8.00 1.38
CA LEU A 86 -10.77 8.86 2.57
C LEU A 86 -9.71 9.96 2.47
N LEU A 87 -8.55 9.63 1.91
CA LEU A 87 -7.45 10.59 1.78
C LEU A 87 -7.78 11.71 0.79
N VAL A 88 -8.51 11.41 -0.28
CA VAL A 88 -8.82 12.41 -1.31
C VAL A 88 -10.25 12.96 -1.21
N GLY A 89 -11.04 12.46 -0.27
CA GLY A 89 -12.43 12.92 -0.10
C GLY A 89 -13.39 12.38 -1.15
N GLU A 90 -13.10 11.22 -1.72
CA GLU A 90 -13.94 10.57 -2.72
C GLU A 90 -14.36 9.19 -2.21
N GLU A 91 -15.52 8.73 -2.67
CA GLU A 91 -15.98 7.41 -2.32
C GLU A 91 -15.45 6.40 -3.34
N ILE A 92 -14.46 5.64 -2.92
CA ILE A 92 -13.85 4.59 -3.73
C ILE A 92 -14.08 3.28 -2.99
N GLY A 93 -14.81 2.36 -3.60
CA GLY A 93 -15.15 1.10 -2.97
C GLY A 93 -14.02 0.08 -2.98
N SER A 94 -14.31 -1.09 -2.44
CA SER A 94 -13.41 -2.22 -2.52
C SER A 94 -13.37 -2.76 -3.95
N PHE A 95 -12.34 -3.50 -4.27
CA PHE A 95 -12.25 -4.17 -5.57
C PHE A 95 -12.17 -5.69 -5.35
N ASP A 96 -12.37 -6.43 -6.44
CA ASP A 96 -12.38 -7.88 -6.42
C ASP A 96 -11.01 -8.42 -5.98
N GLU A 97 -11.00 -9.44 -5.16
CA GLU A 97 -9.76 -10.07 -4.66
C GLU A 97 -8.91 -10.66 -5.79
N SER A 98 -9.49 -10.90 -6.97
CA SER A 98 -8.73 -11.36 -8.12
C SER A 98 -7.88 -10.27 -8.75
N ILE A 99 -8.10 -9.02 -8.36
CA ILE A 99 -7.32 -7.88 -8.88
C ILE A 99 -6.14 -7.64 -7.94
N TYR A 100 -4.95 -8.05 -8.36
CA TYR A 100 -3.74 -7.96 -7.54
C TYR A 100 -2.79 -6.87 -7.98
N ASN A 101 -3.07 -6.23 -9.11
CA ASN A 101 -2.09 -5.38 -9.77
C ASN A 101 -2.33 -3.89 -9.56
N ARG A 102 -3.20 -3.52 -8.63
CA ARG A 102 -3.50 -2.11 -8.40
C ARG A 102 -2.58 -1.50 -7.34
N VAL A 103 -2.08 -0.33 -7.66
CA VAL A 103 -1.38 0.53 -6.72
C VAL A 103 -2.09 1.88 -6.73
N TYR A 104 -2.57 2.30 -5.59
CA TYR A 104 -3.17 3.62 -5.43
C TYR A 104 -2.10 4.58 -4.96
N GLN A 105 -1.89 5.64 -5.72
CA GLN A 105 -0.98 6.71 -5.31
C GLN A 105 -1.81 7.93 -4.96
N VAL A 106 -1.67 8.39 -3.73
CA VAL A 106 -2.31 9.62 -3.29
C VAL A 106 -1.23 10.68 -3.11
N VAL A 107 -1.38 11.78 -3.81
CA VAL A 107 -0.47 12.91 -3.69
C VAL A 107 -1.23 14.07 -3.05
N ILE A 108 -0.75 14.48 -1.88
CA ILE A 108 -1.40 15.54 -1.11
C ILE A 108 -0.45 16.72 -1.04
N SER A 109 -0.87 17.84 -1.60
CA SER A 109 -0.16 19.10 -1.49
C SER A 109 -0.99 20.09 -0.69
N LYS A 110 -0.46 21.27 -0.45
CA LYS A 110 -1.11 22.28 0.38
C LYS A 110 -2.55 22.59 -0.06
N ASN A 111 -2.78 22.66 -1.36
CA ASN A 111 -4.08 23.07 -1.92
C ASN A 111 -4.72 22.01 -2.81
N ASP A 112 -4.17 20.81 -2.88
CA ASP A 112 -4.65 19.82 -3.84
C ASP A 112 -4.44 18.42 -3.33
N LYS A 113 -5.34 17.51 -3.73
CA LYS A 113 -5.26 16.09 -3.43
C LYS A 113 -5.55 15.35 -4.72
N ARG A 114 -4.65 14.46 -5.12
CA ARG A 114 -4.79 13.70 -6.36
C ARG A 114 -4.64 12.22 -6.09
N LEU A 115 -5.46 11.46 -6.79
CA LEU A 115 -5.40 10.00 -6.76
C LEU A 115 -5.02 9.50 -8.14
N HIS A 116 -3.99 8.69 -8.19
CA HIS A 116 -3.59 7.97 -9.40
C HIS A 116 -3.69 6.47 -9.13
N VAL A 117 -4.25 5.74 -10.08
CA VAL A 117 -4.35 4.28 -9.97
C VAL A 117 -3.44 3.68 -11.03
N PHE A 118 -2.48 2.90 -10.58
CA PHE A 118 -1.56 2.20 -11.46
C PHE A 118 -1.92 0.72 -11.52
N HIS A 119 -1.78 0.12 -12.69
CA HIS A 119 -1.92 -1.31 -12.86
C HIS A 119 -0.54 -1.86 -13.21
N THR A 120 0.05 -2.61 -12.31
CA THR A 120 1.37 -3.17 -12.55
C THR A 120 1.27 -4.30 -13.56
N ALA A 121 2.31 -4.44 -14.38
CA ALA A 121 2.36 -5.48 -15.40
C ALA A 121 2.99 -6.77 -14.90
N PHE A 122 3.16 -6.89 -13.59
CA PHE A 122 3.81 -8.05 -13.00
C PHE A 122 2.99 -9.32 -13.24
N ASP A 123 3.66 -10.35 -13.66
CA ASP A 123 3.07 -11.68 -13.81
C ASP A 123 4.05 -12.70 -13.27
N CYS A 124 3.51 -13.75 -12.64
CA CYS A 124 4.36 -14.78 -12.04
C CYS A 124 4.75 -15.81 -13.08
N ALA A 125 6.05 -16.04 -13.21
CA ALA A 125 6.55 -17.07 -14.09
C ALA A 125 6.01 -18.44 -13.63
N GLY A 126 5.59 -19.26 -14.59
CA GLY A 126 5.09 -20.60 -14.32
C GLY A 126 3.63 -20.69 -13.89
N ARG A 127 2.92 -19.60 -13.97
CA ARG A 127 1.48 -19.60 -13.70
C ARG A 127 0.72 -20.10 -14.88
#